data_62fea058b73258da0e45ecdb2b44f403
#
_entry.id   62fea058b73258da0e45ecdb2b44f403
#
_cell.length_a   1.000
_cell.length_b   1.000
_cell.length_c   1.000
_cell.angle_alpha   90.00
_cell.angle_beta   90.00
_cell.angle_gamma   90.00
#
_symmetry.space_group_name_H-M   'P 1'
#
loop_
_entity.id
_entity.type
_entity.pdbx_description
1 polymer ?
#
loop_
_entity_poly.entity_id
_entity_poly.type
_entity_poly.pdbx_seq_one_letter_code
_entity_poly.pdbx_strand_id
1 'polypeptide(L)'
;MEVRVSKAVRFSRYGGSEVLEVVEVDDRPPAQGEVRVRVVAAGINPGEIAIREGAMESVTPSRFSRGEGPEGEGSDFAGVIVEVGDRVDGVSVGDEVIGFSDWRSAQAESVTLPADHVIPKPHGVSWDVAGSLFVAGTTARACVDAVRIRRGDTVVVAGAAGGVGILATQLAVLGGAAVVATASKENHAFLESIGAIPVEYGKGLVDRIRRIVPDGVDAFIDTHGDGNVEAAVKLGVDRDRINTIIDWPARKKFGVRGEGMSTVAPRETLIELARLLANGELVLPIQATYPLDQVRAAYERQGKRHGLGKIVLEVTPAP
;
A
#
# COMPACT_ATOMS: atom_id res chain seq x y z
N MET A 1 -37.31 0.11 10.77
CA MET A 1 -35.87 -0.03 11.06
C MET A 1 -35.25 1.33 10.86
N GLU A 2 -34.61 1.86 11.86
CA GLU A 2 -33.91 3.14 11.76
C GLU A 2 -32.71 2.94 10.82
N VAL A 3 -32.63 3.75 9.76
CA VAL A 3 -31.49 3.69 8.84
C VAL A 3 -30.28 4.26 9.61
N ARG A 4 -29.23 3.44 9.75
CA ARG A 4 -27.96 3.94 10.32
C ARG A 4 -27.23 4.70 9.23
N VAL A 5 -26.64 5.82 9.60
CA VAL A 5 -25.88 6.69 8.71
C VAL A 5 -24.45 6.80 9.21
N SER A 6 -23.50 6.77 8.31
CA SER A 6 -22.07 6.95 8.60
C SER A 6 -21.42 7.91 7.60
N LYS A 7 -20.30 8.51 7.96
CA LYS A 7 -19.51 9.35 7.07
C LYS A 7 -18.60 8.51 6.18
N ALA A 8 -18.50 8.91 4.91
CA ALA A 8 -17.61 8.26 3.94
C ALA A 8 -17.01 9.27 2.96
N VAL A 9 -15.79 9.02 2.54
CA VAL A 9 -15.16 9.79 1.46
C VAL A 9 -15.73 9.34 0.12
N ARG A 10 -16.17 10.29 -0.69
CA ARG A 10 -16.74 10.07 -2.03
C ARG A 10 -16.25 11.11 -3.02
N PHE A 11 -16.31 10.76 -4.31
CA PHE A 11 -16.13 11.69 -5.41
C PHE A 11 -17.02 11.31 -6.60
N SER A 12 -17.45 12.31 -7.39
CA SER A 12 -18.43 12.15 -8.48
C SER A 12 -17.88 12.57 -9.84
N ARG A 13 -16.62 12.94 -9.92
CA ARG A 13 -15.90 13.31 -11.15
C ARG A 13 -14.40 13.09 -10.97
N TYR A 14 -13.68 12.92 -12.06
CA TYR A 14 -12.23 12.89 -12.02
C TYR A 14 -11.64 14.23 -11.58
N GLY A 15 -10.52 14.17 -10.85
CA GLY A 15 -9.80 15.35 -10.36
C GLY A 15 -8.78 15.04 -9.27
N GLY A 16 -8.14 16.07 -8.77
CA GLY A 16 -7.21 16.01 -7.64
C GLY A 16 -7.92 15.84 -6.29
N SER A 17 -7.27 16.28 -5.22
CA SER A 17 -7.86 16.20 -3.86
C SER A 17 -9.12 17.05 -3.69
N GLU A 18 -9.29 18.08 -4.51
CA GLU A 18 -10.44 19.00 -4.47
C GLU A 18 -11.80 18.35 -4.77
N VAL A 19 -11.81 17.19 -5.44
CA VAL A 19 -13.06 16.46 -5.75
C VAL A 19 -13.52 15.54 -4.64
N LEU A 20 -12.70 15.32 -3.62
CA LEU A 20 -13.04 14.48 -2.48
C LEU A 20 -14.01 15.21 -1.55
N GLU A 21 -15.06 14.52 -1.15
CA GLU A 21 -16.08 15.01 -0.23
C GLU A 21 -16.30 13.97 0.88
N VAL A 22 -16.49 14.44 2.11
CA VAL A 22 -16.98 13.60 3.21
C VAL A 22 -18.49 13.79 3.27
N VAL A 23 -19.21 12.71 2.99
CA VAL A 23 -20.67 12.72 2.91
C VAL A 23 -21.27 11.68 3.85
N GLU A 24 -22.53 11.87 4.23
CA GLU A 24 -23.31 10.85 4.92
C GLU A 24 -23.81 9.80 3.91
N VAL A 25 -23.67 8.53 4.29
CA VAL A 25 -24.14 7.38 3.50
C VAL A 25 -24.94 6.44 4.40
N ASP A 26 -25.92 5.78 3.84
CA ASP A 26 -26.68 4.76 4.54
C ASP A 26 -25.82 3.51 4.76
N ASP A 27 -25.74 3.05 6.01
CA ASP A 27 -25.11 1.77 6.34
C ASP A 27 -26.06 0.64 5.94
N ARG A 28 -25.65 -0.19 4.99
CA ARG A 28 -26.42 -1.41 4.70
C ARG A 28 -26.07 -2.50 5.73
N PRO A 29 -27.04 -3.30 6.16
CA PRO A 29 -26.74 -4.49 6.95
C PRO A 29 -25.90 -5.49 6.14
N PRO A 30 -25.04 -6.31 6.78
CA PRO A 30 -24.31 -7.34 6.09
C PRO A 30 -25.24 -8.42 5.56
N ALA A 31 -25.02 -8.81 4.30
CA ALA A 31 -25.67 -9.96 3.69
C ALA A 31 -25.02 -11.28 4.16
N GLN A 32 -25.51 -12.40 3.65
CA GLN A 32 -24.90 -13.71 3.91
C GLN A 32 -23.43 -13.72 3.47
N GLY A 33 -22.53 -14.14 4.36
CA GLY A 33 -21.08 -14.20 4.12
C GLY A 33 -20.37 -12.88 4.31
N GLU A 34 -21.05 -11.81 4.74
CA GLU A 34 -20.47 -10.49 4.94
C GLU A 34 -20.37 -10.11 6.44
N VAL A 35 -19.49 -9.17 6.70
CA VAL A 35 -19.36 -8.50 8.00
C VAL A 35 -19.45 -6.99 7.81
N ARG A 36 -19.90 -6.29 8.85
CA ARG A 36 -19.77 -4.83 8.93
C ARG A 36 -18.73 -4.46 9.96
N VAL A 37 -17.80 -3.61 9.56
CA VAL A 37 -16.67 -3.16 10.37
C VAL A 37 -16.80 -1.66 10.61
N ARG A 38 -16.70 -1.24 11.87
CA ARG A 38 -16.45 0.15 12.23
C ARG A 38 -14.95 0.40 12.05
N VAL A 39 -14.61 1.26 11.10
CA VAL A 39 -13.23 1.56 10.74
C VAL A 39 -12.61 2.49 11.77
N VAL A 40 -11.44 2.14 12.27
CA VAL A 40 -10.62 2.96 13.18
C VAL A 40 -9.58 3.74 12.39
N ALA A 41 -8.86 3.08 11.49
CA ALA A 41 -7.81 3.67 10.67
C ALA A 41 -7.90 3.19 9.22
N ALA A 42 -7.63 4.08 8.27
CA ALA A 42 -7.61 3.79 6.84
C ALA A 42 -6.37 4.41 6.17
N GLY A 43 -5.56 3.59 5.51
CA GLY A 43 -4.35 4.03 4.82
C GLY A 43 -4.64 4.77 3.52
N ILE A 44 -3.72 5.66 3.14
CA ILE A 44 -3.74 6.34 1.85
C ILE A 44 -2.64 5.75 0.95
N ASN A 45 -2.97 5.57 -0.34
CA ASN A 45 -2.06 5.01 -1.33
C ASN A 45 -1.92 5.92 -2.57
N PRO A 46 -0.71 6.03 -3.15
CA PRO A 46 -0.51 6.83 -4.37
C PRO A 46 -1.34 6.36 -5.57
N GLY A 47 -1.66 5.05 -5.64
CA GLY A 47 -2.49 4.47 -6.69
C GLY A 47 -3.91 5.03 -6.71
N GLU A 48 -4.45 5.39 -5.55
CA GLU A 48 -5.78 6.00 -5.41
C GLU A 48 -5.85 7.37 -6.10
N ILE A 49 -4.76 8.15 -6.04
CA ILE A 49 -4.64 9.43 -6.76
C ILE A 49 -4.76 9.19 -8.27
N ALA A 50 -3.98 8.25 -8.82
CA ALA A 50 -4.00 7.95 -10.25
C ALA A 50 -5.39 7.47 -10.74
N ILE A 51 -6.09 6.67 -9.92
CA ILE A 51 -7.45 6.22 -10.22
C ILE A 51 -8.42 7.41 -10.21
N ARG A 52 -8.38 8.24 -9.18
CA ARG A 52 -9.25 9.41 -9.04
C ARG A 52 -8.98 10.47 -10.12
N GLU A 53 -7.77 10.60 -10.60
CA GLU A 53 -7.43 11.49 -11.73
C GLU A 53 -7.78 10.91 -13.11
N GLY A 54 -8.33 9.69 -13.16
CA GLY A 54 -8.76 9.04 -14.39
C GLY A 54 -7.66 8.34 -15.18
N ALA A 55 -6.44 8.27 -14.68
CA ALA A 55 -5.32 7.61 -15.36
C ALA A 55 -5.54 6.10 -15.56
N MET A 56 -6.46 5.51 -14.81
CA MET A 56 -6.80 4.08 -14.84
C MET A 56 -8.18 3.80 -15.45
N GLU A 57 -8.86 4.80 -16.03
CA GLU A 57 -10.24 4.68 -16.54
C GLU A 57 -10.44 3.50 -17.50
N SER A 58 -9.47 3.25 -18.38
CA SER A 58 -9.55 2.15 -19.37
C SER A 58 -9.52 0.74 -18.77
N VAL A 59 -9.00 0.59 -17.55
CA VAL A 59 -8.86 -0.71 -16.86
C VAL A 59 -9.69 -0.79 -15.58
N THR A 60 -9.98 0.34 -14.96
CA THR A 60 -10.77 0.45 -13.72
C THR A 60 -11.73 1.66 -13.86
N PRO A 61 -12.82 1.54 -14.63
CA PRO A 61 -13.80 2.61 -14.79
C PRO A 61 -14.47 2.96 -13.46
N SER A 62 -14.60 4.24 -13.16
CA SER A 62 -15.30 4.70 -11.96
C SER A 62 -16.80 4.45 -12.03
N ARG A 63 -17.46 4.35 -10.87
CA ARG A 63 -18.91 4.15 -10.79
C ARG A 63 -19.68 5.26 -11.46
N PHE A 64 -19.26 6.52 -11.25
CA PHE A 64 -19.94 7.66 -11.88
C PHE A 64 -19.80 7.66 -13.42
N SER A 65 -18.70 7.15 -13.99
CA SER A 65 -18.56 7.02 -15.44
C SER A 65 -19.47 5.93 -16.01
N ARG A 66 -19.88 4.96 -15.19
CA ARG A 66 -20.89 3.94 -15.53
C ARG A 66 -22.32 4.34 -15.16
N GLY A 67 -22.53 5.53 -14.58
CA GLY A 67 -23.85 5.98 -14.10
C GLY A 67 -24.32 5.28 -12.81
N GLU A 68 -23.43 4.66 -12.05
CA GLU A 68 -23.74 3.91 -10.82
C GLU A 68 -23.67 4.76 -9.54
N GLY A 69 -23.49 6.07 -9.66
CA GLY A 69 -23.37 7.01 -8.55
C GLY A 69 -21.92 7.33 -8.17
N PRO A 70 -21.70 8.00 -7.03
CA PRO A 70 -20.38 8.39 -6.57
C PRO A 70 -19.45 7.20 -6.33
N GLU A 71 -18.16 7.41 -6.59
CA GLU A 71 -17.10 6.46 -6.26
C GLU A 71 -16.67 6.62 -4.80
N GLY A 72 -16.28 5.50 -4.17
CA GLY A 72 -15.61 5.51 -2.87
C GLY A 72 -14.12 5.75 -2.96
N GLU A 73 -13.47 5.88 -1.80
CA GLU A 73 -12.01 6.01 -1.70
C GLU A 73 -11.46 5.07 -0.64
N GLY A 74 -10.19 4.63 -0.83
CA GLY A 74 -9.45 3.81 0.10
C GLY A 74 -9.64 2.30 -0.05
N SER A 75 -8.52 1.57 0.00
CA SER A 75 -8.50 0.11 -0.06
C SER A 75 -8.08 -0.53 1.26
N ASP A 76 -7.30 0.16 2.08
CA ASP A 76 -6.75 -0.33 3.33
C ASP A 76 -7.59 0.12 4.53
N PHE A 77 -7.84 -0.76 5.48
CA PHE A 77 -8.42 -0.36 6.77
C PHE A 77 -8.05 -1.32 7.91
N ALA A 78 -8.20 -0.83 9.13
CA ALA A 78 -8.33 -1.64 10.34
C ALA A 78 -9.50 -1.13 11.17
N GLY A 79 -10.19 -2.02 11.87
CA GLY A 79 -11.37 -1.66 12.62
C GLY A 79 -11.89 -2.79 13.50
N VAL A 80 -13.11 -2.62 13.98
CA VAL A 80 -13.80 -3.58 14.85
C VAL A 80 -15.06 -4.07 14.18
N ILE A 81 -15.28 -5.38 14.16
CA ILE A 81 -16.51 -5.98 13.65
C ILE A 81 -17.68 -5.56 14.53
N VAL A 82 -18.70 -4.94 13.96
CA VAL A 82 -19.91 -4.47 14.67
C VAL A 82 -21.18 -5.26 14.30
N GLU A 83 -21.13 -6.00 13.19
CA GLU A 83 -22.25 -6.85 12.76
C GLU A 83 -21.73 -7.98 11.87
N VAL A 84 -22.32 -9.15 12.00
CA VAL A 84 -21.96 -10.36 11.25
C VAL A 84 -23.21 -10.88 10.55
N GLY A 85 -23.13 -11.10 9.25
CA GLY A 85 -24.21 -11.68 8.45
C GLY A 85 -24.31 -13.19 8.62
N ASP A 86 -25.35 -13.78 8.01
CA ASP A 86 -25.54 -15.22 8.06
C ASP A 86 -24.39 -15.99 7.41
N ARG A 87 -24.12 -17.22 7.91
CA ARG A 87 -23.09 -18.15 7.38
C ARG A 87 -21.68 -17.54 7.33
N VAL A 88 -21.34 -16.78 8.30
CA VAL A 88 -19.97 -16.31 8.54
C VAL A 88 -19.41 -17.11 9.72
N ASP A 89 -18.25 -17.74 9.51
CA ASP A 89 -17.52 -18.50 10.52
C ASP A 89 -16.17 -17.85 10.81
N GLY A 90 -15.66 -18.05 12.02
CA GLY A 90 -14.29 -17.68 12.41
C GLY A 90 -14.08 -16.22 12.78
N VAL A 91 -15.13 -15.40 12.78
CA VAL A 91 -15.10 -14.01 13.28
C VAL A 91 -16.38 -13.68 14.05
N SER A 92 -16.30 -12.72 14.98
CA SER A 92 -17.38 -12.33 15.86
C SER A 92 -17.48 -10.82 16.02
N VAL A 93 -18.63 -10.34 16.46
CA VAL A 93 -18.79 -8.94 16.88
C VAL A 93 -17.82 -8.64 18.03
N GLY A 94 -17.09 -7.53 17.90
CA GLY A 94 -16.04 -7.12 18.84
C GLY A 94 -14.63 -7.49 18.40
N ASP A 95 -14.45 -8.35 17.40
CA ASP A 95 -13.12 -8.71 16.91
C ASP A 95 -12.42 -7.51 16.26
N GLU A 96 -11.16 -7.28 16.66
CA GLU A 96 -10.25 -6.34 16.00
C GLU A 96 -9.68 -6.95 14.73
N VAL A 97 -9.81 -6.24 13.59
CA VAL A 97 -9.44 -6.77 12.27
C VAL A 97 -8.59 -5.79 11.46
N ILE A 98 -7.77 -6.37 10.58
CA ILE A 98 -7.19 -5.71 9.42
C ILE A 98 -7.99 -6.15 8.21
N GLY A 99 -8.33 -5.25 7.31
CA GLY A 99 -9.12 -5.60 6.14
C GLY A 99 -8.75 -4.80 4.90
N PHE A 100 -9.36 -5.22 3.80
CA PHE A 100 -9.22 -4.56 2.51
C PHE A 100 -10.55 -4.47 1.77
N SER A 101 -10.69 -3.44 0.94
CA SER A 101 -11.88 -3.21 0.14
C SER A 101 -11.55 -3.17 -1.35
N ASP A 102 -12.06 -4.14 -2.11
CA ASP A 102 -11.95 -4.15 -3.57
C ASP A 102 -12.72 -3.01 -4.23
N TRP A 103 -13.73 -2.47 -3.52
CA TRP A 103 -14.60 -1.39 -3.99
C TRP A 103 -14.13 0.00 -3.59
N ARG A 104 -12.90 0.11 -3.07
CA ARG A 104 -12.34 1.40 -2.61
C ARG A 104 -13.31 2.16 -1.69
N SER A 105 -13.80 1.50 -0.67
CA SER A 105 -14.77 2.07 0.29
C SER A 105 -14.22 2.14 1.72
N ALA A 106 -12.92 1.93 1.91
CA ALA A 106 -12.31 1.82 3.23
C ALA A 106 -12.22 3.15 3.99
N GLN A 107 -12.21 4.30 3.28
CA GLN A 107 -12.20 5.62 3.93
C GLN A 107 -13.63 6.04 4.29
N ALA A 108 -14.22 5.32 5.25
CA ALA A 108 -15.55 5.50 5.77
C ALA A 108 -15.63 5.05 7.22
N GLU A 109 -16.54 5.61 8.03
CA GLU A 109 -16.74 5.20 9.42
C GLU A 109 -17.23 3.75 9.54
N SER A 110 -17.91 3.26 8.50
CA SER A 110 -18.44 1.90 8.43
C SER A 110 -18.25 1.31 7.03
N VAL A 111 -17.80 0.05 6.96
CA VAL A 111 -17.68 -0.72 5.72
C VAL A 111 -18.36 -2.07 5.87
N THR A 112 -19.10 -2.49 4.84
CA THR A 112 -19.70 -3.82 4.77
C THR A 112 -19.09 -4.57 3.58
N LEU A 113 -18.52 -5.75 3.85
CA LEU A 113 -17.68 -6.48 2.88
C LEU A 113 -17.67 -7.99 3.20
N PRO A 114 -17.22 -8.85 2.26
CA PRO A 114 -17.05 -10.27 2.51
C PRO A 114 -16.17 -10.56 3.73
N ALA A 115 -16.53 -11.55 4.53
CA ALA A 115 -15.80 -11.90 5.75
C ALA A 115 -14.38 -12.43 5.49
N ASP A 116 -14.09 -12.93 4.30
CA ASP A 116 -12.75 -13.35 3.89
C ASP A 116 -11.82 -12.18 3.54
N HIS A 117 -12.34 -10.96 3.44
CA HIS A 117 -11.56 -9.72 3.28
C HIS A 117 -11.01 -9.16 4.60
N VAL A 118 -11.28 -9.81 5.71
CA VAL A 118 -10.70 -9.43 7.00
C VAL A 118 -9.87 -10.56 7.60
N ILE A 119 -8.86 -10.16 8.36
CA ILE A 119 -8.03 -11.05 9.20
C ILE A 119 -7.99 -10.49 10.63
N PRO A 120 -7.76 -11.31 11.66
CA PRO A 120 -7.53 -10.80 12.99
C PRO A 120 -6.36 -9.80 13.03
N LYS A 121 -6.55 -8.68 13.67
CA LYS A 121 -5.47 -7.73 13.94
C LYS A 121 -4.59 -8.29 15.06
N PRO A 122 -3.28 -8.50 14.83
CA PRO A 122 -2.43 -9.03 15.89
C PRO A 122 -2.31 -8.04 17.06
N HIS A 123 -2.20 -8.59 18.26
CA HIS A 123 -1.91 -7.82 19.45
C HIS A 123 -0.58 -7.07 19.29
N GLY A 124 -0.50 -5.82 19.75
CA GLY A 124 0.72 -5.00 19.66
C GLY A 124 0.94 -4.27 18.33
N VAL A 125 0.21 -4.60 17.27
CA VAL A 125 0.20 -3.79 16.03
C VAL A 125 -0.76 -2.62 16.23
N SER A 126 -0.26 -1.38 16.05
CA SER A 126 -1.09 -0.18 16.20
C SER A 126 -2.16 -0.12 15.09
N TRP A 127 -3.25 0.61 15.35
CA TRP A 127 -4.33 0.79 14.38
C TRP A 127 -3.86 1.41 13.07
N ASP A 128 -2.99 2.41 13.15
CA ASP A 128 -2.45 3.11 11.97
C ASP A 128 -1.62 2.19 11.07
N VAL A 129 -0.75 1.40 11.68
CA VAL A 129 0.06 0.40 10.95
C VAL A 129 -0.85 -0.66 10.35
N ALA A 130 -1.79 -1.20 11.13
CA ALA A 130 -2.75 -2.20 10.68
C ALA A 130 -3.62 -1.68 9.52
N GLY A 131 -4.16 -0.47 9.66
CA GLY A 131 -5.04 0.16 8.66
C GLY A 131 -4.32 0.64 7.39
N SER A 132 -3.00 0.51 7.31
CA SER A 132 -2.22 0.95 6.14
C SER A 132 -1.34 -0.13 5.53
N LEU A 133 -1.55 -1.39 5.93
CA LEU A 133 -0.69 -2.51 5.58
C LEU A 133 -1.01 -3.14 4.22
N PHE A 134 -2.28 -3.26 3.86
CA PHE A 134 -2.72 -4.14 2.77
C PHE A 134 -2.09 -3.79 1.42
N VAL A 135 -2.35 -2.62 0.87
CA VAL A 135 -1.85 -2.25 -0.47
C VAL A 135 -0.33 -2.19 -0.50
N ALA A 136 0.27 -1.55 0.50
CA ALA A 136 1.73 -1.43 0.56
C ALA A 136 2.41 -2.79 0.73
N GLY A 137 1.89 -3.63 1.60
CA GLY A 137 2.47 -4.93 1.93
C GLY A 137 2.32 -5.96 0.81
N THR A 138 1.11 -6.11 0.27
CA THR A 138 0.86 -7.05 -0.83
C THR A 138 1.61 -6.65 -2.09
N THR A 139 1.72 -5.34 -2.37
CA THR A 139 2.55 -4.84 -3.48
C THR A 139 4.03 -5.11 -3.24
N ALA A 140 4.54 -4.88 -2.03
CA ALA A 140 5.94 -5.18 -1.69
C ALA A 140 6.26 -6.66 -1.85
N ARG A 141 5.38 -7.56 -1.36
CA ARG A 141 5.50 -9.01 -1.55
C ARG A 141 5.55 -9.37 -3.04
N ALA A 142 4.60 -8.87 -3.83
CA ALA A 142 4.57 -9.08 -5.27
C ALA A 142 5.86 -8.64 -5.98
N CYS A 143 6.43 -7.47 -5.60
CA CYS A 143 7.68 -6.98 -6.15
C CYS A 143 8.87 -7.92 -5.84
N VAL A 144 8.97 -8.39 -4.60
CA VAL A 144 10.02 -9.30 -4.15
C VAL A 144 9.93 -10.65 -4.87
N ASP A 145 8.72 -11.20 -4.98
CA ASP A 145 8.47 -12.47 -5.67
C ASP A 145 8.74 -12.35 -7.18
N ALA A 146 8.36 -11.21 -7.79
CA ALA A 146 8.58 -10.95 -9.21
C ALA A 146 10.06 -11.04 -9.59
N VAL A 147 10.95 -10.50 -8.77
CA VAL A 147 12.40 -10.51 -9.05
C VAL A 147 13.11 -11.75 -8.52
N ARG A 148 12.36 -12.68 -7.88
CA ARG A 148 12.87 -13.99 -7.45
C ARG A 148 14.14 -13.89 -6.61
N ILE A 149 14.09 -13.12 -5.53
CA ILE A 149 15.22 -12.89 -4.63
C ILE A 149 15.77 -14.22 -4.09
N ARG A 150 17.11 -14.34 -4.07
CA ARG A 150 17.83 -15.47 -3.54
C ARG A 150 18.78 -15.01 -2.43
N ARG A 151 19.10 -15.90 -1.51
CA ARG A 151 20.11 -15.62 -0.50
C ARG A 151 21.45 -15.28 -1.17
N GLY A 152 22.04 -14.15 -0.78
CA GLY A 152 23.29 -13.63 -1.32
C GLY A 152 23.15 -12.73 -2.53
N ASP A 153 21.94 -12.53 -3.06
CA ASP A 153 21.70 -11.52 -4.12
C ASP A 153 22.01 -10.11 -3.61
N THR A 154 22.45 -9.26 -4.55
CA THR A 154 22.49 -7.79 -4.37
C THR A 154 21.26 -7.19 -5.05
N VAL A 155 20.39 -6.57 -4.26
CA VAL A 155 19.11 -6.02 -4.73
C VAL A 155 19.09 -4.51 -4.55
N VAL A 156 18.68 -3.78 -5.58
CA VAL A 156 18.40 -2.34 -5.47
C VAL A 156 16.90 -2.13 -5.30
N VAL A 157 16.49 -1.37 -4.29
CA VAL A 157 15.12 -0.90 -4.09
C VAL A 157 15.07 0.60 -4.28
N ALA A 158 14.43 1.06 -5.34
CA ALA A 158 14.23 2.48 -5.63
C ALA A 158 12.92 2.97 -5.00
N GLY A 159 12.98 4.17 -4.35
CA GLY A 159 11.88 4.70 -3.56
C GLY A 159 11.72 4.01 -2.20
N ALA A 160 12.84 3.58 -1.61
CA ALA A 160 12.88 2.74 -0.42
C ALA A 160 12.31 3.39 0.87
N ALA A 161 12.07 4.70 0.90
CA ALA A 161 11.45 5.41 2.02
C ALA A 161 9.91 5.45 1.96
N GLY A 162 9.30 5.08 0.84
CA GLY A 162 7.84 4.96 0.70
C GLY A 162 7.29 3.67 1.30
N GLY A 163 5.97 3.61 1.55
CA GLY A 163 5.34 2.44 2.21
C GLY A 163 5.68 1.10 1.55
N VAL A 164 5.56 1.00 0.22
CA VAL A 164 5.95 -0.22 -0.53
C VAL A 164 7.45 -0.46 -0.44
N GLY A 165 8.27 0.58 -0.66
CA GLY A 165 9.73 0.48 -0.67
C GLY A 165 10.31 0.01 0.65
N ILE A 166 9.79 0.51 1.79
CA ILE A 166 10.19 0.09 3.14
C ILE A 166 9.94 -1.41 3.34
N LEU A 167 8.75 -1.89 3.00
CA LEU A 167 8.39 -3.29 3.17
C LEU A 167 9.15 -4.20 2.19
N ALA A 168 9.31 -3.79 0.92
CA ALA A 168 10.11 -4.53 -0.05
C ALA A 168 11.58 -4.65 0.37
N THR A 169 12.16 -3.57 0.91
CA THR A 169 13.52 -3.58 1.46
C THR A 169 13.67 -4.62 2.57
N GLN A 170 12.79 -4.60 3.57
CA GLN A 170 12.85 -5.53 4.69
C GLN A 170 12.58 -6.97 4.26
N LEU A 171 11.61 -7.22 3.38
CA LEU A 171 11.34 -8.54 2.85
C LEU A 171 12.56 -9.10 2.06
N ALA A 172 13.27 -8.24 1.31
CA ALA A 172 14.48 -8.63 0.60
C ALA A 172 15.62 -8.97 1.59
N VAL A 173 15.80 -8.17 2.64
CA VAL A 173 16.78 -8.44 3.73
C VAL A 173 16.45 -9.76 4.44
N LEU A 174 15.18 -9.99 4.80
CA LEU A 174 14.73 -11.27 5.39
C LEU A 174 14.95 -12.45 4.44
N GLY A 175 14.86 -12.25 3.12
CA GLY A 175 15.23 -13.22 2.09
C GLY A 175 16.73 -13.51 2.00
N GLY A 176 17.57 -12.77 2.72
CA GLY A 176 19.02 -12.92 2.77
C GLY A 176 19.76 -12.17 1.66
N ALA A 177 19.16 -11.18 1.05
CA ALA A 177 19.81 -10.30 0.08
C ALA A 177 20.58 -9.14 0.76
N ALA A 178 21.64 -8.66 0.11
CA ALA A 178 22.21 -7.36 0.39
C ALA A 178 21.41 -6.28 -0.36
N VAL A 179 20.83 -5.31 0.37
CA VAL A 179 19.91 -4.35 -0.23
C VAL A 179 20.53 -2.96 -0.30
N VAL A 180 20.63 -2.40 -1.52
CA VAL A 180 20.94 -0.98 -1.75
C VAL A 180 19.62 -0.22 -1.91
N ALA A 181 19.34 0.72 -0.99
CA ALA A 181 18.06 1.39 -0.87
C ALA A 181 18.16 2.87 -1.29
N THR A 182 17.41 3.29 -2.34
CA THR A 182 17.48 4.68 -2.75
C THR A 182 16.49 5.55 -2.00
N ALA A 183 16.97 6.63 -1.38
CA ALA A 183 16.16 7.62 -0.68
C ALA A 183 16.88 8.97 -0.58
N SER A 184 16.17 9.99 -0.10
CA SER A 184 16.80 11.24 0.36
C SER A 184 17.63 11.00 1.61
N LYS A 185 18.67 11.82 1.80
CA LYS A 185 19.66 11.67 2.88
C LYS A 185 19.04 11.64 4.28
N GLU A 186 17.95 12.35 4.49
CA GLU A 186 17.20 12.38 5.77
C GLU A 186 16.67 11.02 6.20
N ASN A 187 16.42 10.09 5.24
CA ASN A 187 15.88 8.76 5.49
C ASN A 187 16.97 7.68 5.60
N HIS A 188 18.27 8.02 5.43
CA HIS A 188 19.35 7.04 5.41
C HIS A 188 19.49 6.29 6.74
N ALA A 189 19.45 7.00 7.87
CA ALA A 189 19.57 6.36 9.19
C ALA A 189 18.47 5.32 9.45
N PHE A 190 17.24 5.59 8.99
CA PHE A 190 16.17 4.60 9.09
C PHE A 190 16.43 3.39 8.19
N LEU A 191 16.86 3.59 6.94
CA LEU A 191 17.14 2.50 6.01
C LEU A 191 18.30 1.62 6.51
N GLU A 192 19.32 2.20 7.11
CA GLU A 192 20.41 1.47 7.79
C GLU A 192 19.87 0.63 8.95
N SER A 193 18.95 1.17 9.76
CA SER A 193 18.36 0.46 10.89
C SER A 193 17.53 -0.77 10.51
N ILE A 194 17.03 -0.84 9.26
CA ILE A 194 16.33 -2.00 8.71
C ILE A 194 17.22 -2.89 7.83
N GLY A 195 18.55 -2.72 7.90
CA GLY A 195 19.53 -3.60 7.28
C GLY A 195 19.87 -3.27 5.83
N ALA A 196 19.52 -2.10 5.31
CA ALA A 196 19.86 -1.69 3.95
C ALA A 196 21.07 -0.75 3.90
N ILE A 197 21.70 -0.66 2.73
CA ILE A 197 22.75 0.31 2.41
C ILE A 197 22.08 1.47 1.66
N PRO A 198 21.93 2.65 2.30
CA PRO A 198 21.23 3.75 1.65
C PRO A 198 22.09 4.45 0.62
N VAL A 199 21.46 4.98 -0.44
CA VAL A 199 22.09 5.80 -1.47
C VAL A 199 21.16 6.91 -1.93
N GLU A 200 21.69 8.10 -2.17
CA GLU A 200 20.88 9.19 -2.73
C GLU A 200 20.48 8.88 -4.18
N TYR A 201 19.22 9.16 -4.52
CA TYR A 201 18.70 9.08 -5.89
C TYR A 201 19.17 10.27 -6.76
N GLY A 202 18.78 10.30 -8.03
CA GLY A 202 19.04 11.40 -8.97
C GLY A 202 20.34 11.24 -9.77
N LYS A 203 20.83 12.36 -10.33
CA LYS A 203 21.98 12.38 -11.27
C LYS A 203 23.18 11.64 -10.68
N GLY A 204 23.76 10.70 -11.44
CA GLY A 204 24.92 9.90 -11.01
C GLY A 204 24.56 8.68 -10.14
N LEU A 205 23.28 8.31 -10.02
CA LEU A 205 22.85 7.15 -9.23
C LEU A 205 23.58 5.86 -9.63
N VAL A 206 23.68 5.56 -10.92
CA VAL A 206 24.36 4.35 -11.44
C VAL A 206 25.80 4.25 -10.95
N ASP A 207 26.55 5.37 -10.98
CA ASP A 207 27.96 5.40 -10.53
C ASP A 207 28.06 5.27 -9.01
N ARG A 208 27.11 5.81 -8.25
CA ARG A 208 27.06 5.62 -6.79
C ARG A 208 26.81 4.16 -6.44
N ILE A 209 25.85 3.50 -7.10
CA ILE A 209 25.56 2.10 -6.87
C ILE A 209 26.77 1.23 -7.24
N ARG A 210 27.42 1.43 -8.39
CA ARG A 210 28.62 0.66 -8.79
C ARG A 210 29.77 0.76 -7.80
N ARG A 211 29.92 1.93 -7.14
CA ARG A 211 30.95 2.08 -6.09
C ARG A 211 30.63 1.31 -4.81
N ILE A 212 29.34 1.15 -4.49
CA ILE A 212 28.88 0.43 -3.31
C ILE A 212 28.94 -1.08 -3.56
N VAL A 213 28.51 -1.53 -4.75
CA VAL A 213 28.40 -2.94 -5.13
C VAL A 213 29.17 -3.18 -6.44
N PRO A 214 30.53 -3.24 -6.38
CA PRO A 214 31.38 -3.39 -7.57
C PRO A 214 31.16 -4.72 -8.30
N ASP A 215 30.70 -5.77 -7.60
CA ASP A 215 30.43 -7.09 -8.15
C ASP A 215 29.11 -7.15 -8.95
N GLY A 216 28.32 -6.08 -8.92
CA GLY A 216 27.10 -5.94 -9.72
C GLY A 216 25.81 -5.98 -8.90
N VAL A 217 24.69 -5.90 -9.61
CA VAL A 217 23.33 -5.91 -9.05
C VAL A 217 22.57 -7.07 -9.69
N ASP A 218 21.99 -7.94 -8.87
CA ASP A 218 21.25 -9.12 -9.32
C ASP A 218 19.78 -8.83 -9.61
N ALA A 219 19.16 -7.92 -8.85
CA ALA A 219 17.75 -7.59 -9.03
C ALA A 219 17.47 -6.10 -8.72
N PHE A 220 16.39 -5.57 -9.29
CA PHE A 220 15.99 -4.18 -9.10
C PHE A 220 14.48 -4.07 -8.94
N ILE A 221 14.05 -3.42 -7.86
CA ILE A 221 12.65 -3.11 -7.56
C ILE A 221 12.46 -1.60 -7.65
N ASP A 222 11.63 -1.15 -8.59
CA ASP A 222 11.28 0.26 -8.75
C ASP A 222 9.87 0.54 -8.21
N THR A 223 9.81 1.32 -7.13
CA THR A 223 8.56 1.79 -6.52
C THR A 223 8.33 3.29 -6.70
N HIS A 224 9.15 3.96 -7.50
CA HIS A 224 9.12 5.42 -7.62
C HIS A 224 9.00 5.93 -9.07
N GLY A 225 9.58 5.24 -10.05
CA GLY A 225 9.72 5.72 -11.44
C GLY A 225 10.94 6.61 -11.62
N ASP A 226 10.79 7.68 -12.43
CA ASP A 226 11.82 8.72 -12.66
C ASP A 226 13.16 8.16 -13.20
N GLY A 227 13.06 7.27 -14.22
CA GLY A 227 14.24 6.71 -14.90
C GLY A 227 14.96 5.59 -14.14
N ASN A 228 14.37 5.04 -13.09
CA ASN A 228 14.95 3.94 -12.31
C ASN A 228 15.08 2.65 -13.12
N VAL A 229 14.13 2.36 -14.00
CA VAL A 229 14.21 1.19 -14.93
C VAL A 229 15.39 1.34 -15.86
N GLU A 230 15.64 2.54 -16.44
CA GLU A 230 16.82 2.84 -17.23
C GLU A 230 18.12 2.67 -16.43
N ALA A 231 18.11 3.08 -15.15
CA ALA A 231 19.25 2.90 -14.26
C ALA A 231 19.55 1.42 -14.04
N ALA A 232 18.53 0.59 -13.80
CA ALA A 232 18.65 -0.86 -13.64
C ALA A 232 19.25 -1.52 -14.89
N VAL A 233 18.78 -1.13 -16.10
CA VAL A 233 19.32 -1.62 -17.36
C VAL A 233 20.79 -1.21 -17.55
N LYS A 234 21.16 0.03 -17.19
CA LYS A 234 22.56 0.51 -17.25
C LYS A 234 23.47 -0.19 -16.22
N LEU A 235 22.93 -0.66 -15.13
CA LEU A 235 23.64 -1.49 -14.15
C LEU A 235 23.88 -2.91 -14.63
N GLY A 236 23.21 -3.33 -15.73
CA GLY A 236 23.34 -4.66 -16.29
C GLY A 236 22.42 -5.70 -15.67
N VAL A 237 21.40 -5.28 -14.92
CA VAL A 237 20.43 -6.19 -14.31
C VAL A 237 19.63 -6.91 -15.40
N ASP A 238 19.47 -8.22 -15.23
CA ASP A 238 18.61 -9.02 -16.10
C ASP A 238 17.18 -8.48 -16.09
N ARG A 239 16.60 -8.27 -17.26
CA ARG A 239 15.25 -7.69 -17.40
C ARG A 239 14.17 -8.47 -16.67
N ASP A 240 14.32 -9.78 -16.59
CA ASP A 240 13.45 -10.66 -15.82
C ASP A 240 13.60 -10.50 -14.30
N ARG A 241 14.59 -9.76 -13.86
CA ARG A 241 14.87 -9.43 -12.47
C ARG A 241 14.76 -7.93 -12.16
N ILE A 242 14.07 -7.18 -13.04
CA ILE A 242 13.67 -5.79 -12.84
C ILE A 242 12.14 -5.76 -12.77
N ASN A 243 11.60 -5.21 -11.68
CA ASN A 243 10.15 -4.98 -11.53
C ASN A 243 9.87 -3.51 -11.26
N THR A 244 8.88 -2.93 -11.94
CA THR A 244 8.36 -1.59 -11.66
C THR A 244 6.86 -1.62 -11.46
N ILE A 245 6.37 -0.89 -10.46
CA ILE A 245 4.94 -0.76 -10.19
C ILE A 245 4.36 0.58 -10.63
N ILE A 246 5.15 1.39 -11.33
CA ILE A 246 4.77 2.77 -11.65
C ILE A 246 5.22 3.23 -13.04
N ASP A 247 6.35 2.79 -13.56
CA ASP A 247 6.88 3.25 -14.86
C ASP A 247 6.45 2.32 -15.99
N TRP A 248 5.16 2.38 -16.35
CA TRP A 248 4.57 1.58 -17.41
C TRP A 248 5.19 1.82 -18.82
N PRO A 249 5.56 3.07 -19.20
CA PRO A 249 6.29 3.33 -20.42
C PRO A 249 7.65 2.62 -20.48
N ALA A 250 8.45 2.72 -19.40
CA ALA A 250 9.74 2.04 -19.33
C ALA A 250 9.57 0.51 -19.28
N ARG A 251 8.57 0.00 -18.55
CA ARG A 251 8.22 -1.43 -18.56
C ARG A 251 8.03 -1.95 -20.00
N LYS A 252 7.21 -1.26 -20.79
CA LYS A 252 6.95 -1.62 -22.19
C LYS A 252 8.21 -1.51 -23.06
N LYS A 253 8.97 -0.42 -22.88
CA LYS A 253 10.18 -0.14 -23.68
C LYS A 253 11.28 -1.18 -23.46
N PHE A 254 11.51 -1.60 -22.22
CA PHE A 254 12.62 -2.48 -21.87
C PHE A 254 12.21 -3.95 -21.69
N GLY A 255 10.92 -4.26 -21.68
CA GLY A 255 10.40 -5.61 -21.50
C GLY A 255 10.64 -6.15 -20.07
N VAL A 256 10.59 -5.27 -19.07
CA VAL A 256 10.76 -5.66 -17.67
C VAL A 256 9.43 -6.06 -17.02
N ARG A 257 9.48 -6.60 -15.81
CA ARG A 257 8.29 -7.02 -15.07
C ARG A 257 7.49 -5.83 -14.54
N GLY A 258 6.23 -6.09 -14.20
CA GLY A 258 5.30 -5.08 -13.67
C GLY A 258 4.26 -5.72 -12.75
N GLU A 259 4.70 -6.69 -11.93
CA GLU A 259 3.87 -7.37 -10.96
C GLU A 259 3.61 -6.45 -9.75
N GLY A 260 2.35 -6.44 -9.31
CA GLY A 260 1.86 -5.70 -8.15
C GLY A 260 0.87 -6.54 -7.36
N MET A 261 0.11 -5.93 -6.46
CA MET A 261 -0.77 -6.60 -5.50
C MET A 261 -1.73 -7.64 -6.11
N SER A 262 -2.15 -7.48 -7.36
CA SER A 262 -3.06 -8.42 -8.05
C SER A 262 -2.42 -9.77 -8.39
N THR A 263 -1.12 -9.94 -8.19
CA THR A 263 -0.40 -11.20 -8.49
C THR A 263 -0.14 -12.07 -7.27
N VAL A 264 -0.58 -11.64 -6.09
CA VAL A 264 -0.47 -12.41 -4.84
C VAL A 264 -1.84 -12.73 -4.27
N ALA A 265 -1.92 -13.77 -3.45
CA ALA A 265 -3.13 -14.10 -2.70
C ALA A 265 -3.32 -13.06 -1.58
N PRO A 266 -4.38 -12.22 -1.63
CA PRO A 266 -4.45 -11.02 -0.80
C PRO A 266 -4.54 -11.36 0.70
N ARG A 267 -5.39 -12.30 1.09
CA ARG A 267 -5.64 -12.67 2.49
C ARG A 267 -4.44 -13.37 3.12
N GLU A 268 -3.86 -14.35 2.44
CA GLU A 268 -2.71 -15.13 2.90
C GLU A 268 -1.48 -14.24 3.06
N THR A 269 -1.25 -13.36 2.10
CA THR A 269 -0.16 -12.38 2.16
C THR A 269 -0.36 -11.41 3.32
N LEU A 270 -1.59 -10.93 3.54
CA LEU A 270 -1.88 -10.03 4.65
C LEU A 270 -1.67 -10.72 6.02
N ILE A 271 -2.02 -12.00 6.16
CA ILE A 271 -1.76 -12.80 7.36
C ILE A 271 -0.25 -12.90 7.62
N GLU A 272 0.55 -13.23 6.59
CA GLU A 272 2.01 -13.33 6.71
C GLU A 272 2.61 -11.99 7.17
N LEU A 273 2.25 -10.89 6.51
CA LEU A 273 2.78 -9.56 6.82
C LEU A 273 2.38 -9.08 8.21
N ALA A 274 1.13 -9.32 8.60
CA ALA A 274 0.65 -8.97 9.93
C ALA A 274 1.40 -9.73 11.04
N ARG A 275 1.71 -11.02 10.79
CA ARG A 275 2.56 -11.83 11.69
C ARG A 275 3.98 -11.27 11.78
N LEU A 276 4.60 -10.91 10.67
CA LEU A 276 5.95 -10.33 10.66
C LEU A 276 6.01 -8.99 11.41
N LEU A 277 4.99 -8.14 11.28
CA LEU A 277 4.85 -6.91 12.07
C LEU A 277 4.71 -7.20 13.56
N ALA A 278 3.86 -8.16 13.94
CA ALA A 278 3.63 -8.53 15.34
C ALA A 278 4.89 -9.07 16.01
N ASN A 279 5.74 -9.76 15.26
CA ASN A 279 7.03 -10.30 15.74
C ASN A 279 8.14 -9.23 15.75
N GLY A 280 7.91 -8.03 15.23
CA GLY A 280 8.95 -7.01 15.07
C GLY A 280 9.96 -7.29 13.96
N GLU A 281 9.66 -8.27 13.08
CA GLU A 281 10.48 -8.61 11.91
C GLU A 281 10.28 -7.59 10.77
N LEU A 282 9.15 -6.89 10.76
CA LEU A 282 8.86 -5.75 9.89
C LEU A 282 8.48 -4.53 10.72
N VAL A 283 8.82 -3.36 10.21
CA VAL A 283 8.34 -2.06 10.72
C VAL A 283 7.76 -1.25 9.56
N LEU A 284 6.68 -0.54 9.82
CA LEU A 284 6.03 0.36 8.86
C LEU A 284 5.79 1.72 9.53
N PRO A 285 6.68 2.69 9.33
CA PRO A 285 6.53 4.03 9.89
C PRO A 285 5.26 4.72 9.39
N ILE A 286 4.64 5.46 10.28
CA ILE A 286 3.54 6.37 9.96
C ILE A 286 4.08 7.78 9.90
N GLN A 287 4.05 8.39 8.71
CA GLN A 287 4.55 9.73 8.45
C GLN A 287 3.65 10.81 9.03
N ALA A 288 2.34 10.60 8.94
CA ALA A 288 1.34 11.53 9.45
C ALA A 288 -0.03 10.83 9.56
N THR A 289 -0.83 11.32 10.50
CA THR A 289 -2.25 10.97 10.63
C THR A 289 -3.12 12.20 10.43
N TYR A 290 -4.31 12.01 9.90
CA TYR A 290 -5.30 13.05 9.67
C TYR A 290 -6.69 12.54 10.05
N PRO A 291 -7.55 13.36 10.67
CA PRO A 291 -8.94 12.97 10.82
C PRO A 291 -9.64 12.86 9.46
N LEU A 292 -10.70 12.07 9.39
CA LEU A 292 -11.41 11.77 8.13
C LEU A 292 -11.85 13.03 7.37
N ASP A 293 -12.28 14.07 8.06
CA ASP A 293 -12.72 15.34 7.48
C ASP A 293 -11.58 16.17 6.86
N GLN A 294 -10.31 15.82 7.15
CA GLN A 294 -9.13 16.42 6.55
C GLN A 294 -8.56 15.58 5.40
N VAL A 295 -9.34 14.71 4.80
CA VAL A 295 -8.91 13.82 3.71
C VAL A 295 -8.23 14.55 2.55
N ARG A 296 -8.69 15.74 2.18
CA ARG A 296 -8.05 16.55 1.12
C ARG A 296 -6.61 16.91 1.47
N ALA A 297 -6.37 17.39 2.67
CA ALA A 297 -5.02 17.74 3.15
C ALA A 297 -4.10 16.51 3.22
N ALA A 298 -4.64 15.37 3.61
CA ALA A 298 -3.91 14.09 3.63
C ALA A 298 -3.47 13.67 2.22
N TYR A 299 -4.34 13.77 1.21
CA TYR A 299 -4.00 13.48 -0.18
C TYR A 299 -3.07 14.52 -0.81
N GLU A 300 -3.18 15.80 -0.47
CA GLU A 300 -2.22 16.84 -0.86
C GLU A 300 -0.82 16.54 -0.31
N ARG A 301 -0.74 16.07 0.94
CA ARG A 301 0.52 15.61 1.54
C ARG A 301 1.09 14.40 0.79
N GLN A 302 0.24 13.41 0.49
CA GLN A 302 0.62 12.22 -0.27
C GLN A 302 1.13 12.58 -1.67
N GLY A 303 0.51 13.53 -2.34
CA GLY A 303 0.88 14.00 -3.69
C GLY A 303 2.28 14.64 -3.76
N LYS A 304 2.84 15.13 -2.64
CA LYS A 304 4.21 15.66 -2.57
C LYS A 304 5.27 14.57 -2.72
N ARG A 305 4.91 13.29 -2.54
CA ARG A 305 5.79 12.11 -2.70
C ARG A 305 7.11 12.16 -1.92
N HIS A 306 7.12 12.87 -0.80
CA HIS A 306 8.25 12.97 0.10
C HIS A 306 7.85 12.54 1.50
N GLY A 307 8.77 11.87 2.20
CA GLY A 307 8.60 11.44 3.59
C GLY A 307 8.97 9.99 3.82
N LEU A 308 8.69 9.50 5.02
CA LEU A 308 9.03 8.16 5.46
C LEU A 308 7.74 7.40 5.84
N GLY A 309 7.41 6.35 5.10
CA GLY A 309 6.29 5.47 5.46
C GLY A 309 4.93 5.87 4.89
N LYS A 310 3.89 5.70 5.70
CA LYS A 310 2.48 5.82 5.29
C LYS A 310 1.81 7.07 5.87
N ILE A 311 0.77 7.54 5.18
CA ILE A 311 -0.20 8.51 5.67
C ILE A 311 -1.50 7.76 5.95
N VAL A 312 -2.15 8.07 7.06
CA VAL A 312 -3.32 7.36 7.57
C VAL A 312 -4.42 8.35 7.94
N LEU A 313 -5.67 7.98 7.68
CA LEU A 313 -6.85 8.66 8.21
C LEU A 313 -7.27 7.97 9.51
N GLU A 314 -7.34 8.75 10.60
CA GLU A 314 -8.04 8.38 11.82
C GLU A 314 -9.55 8.58 11.57
N VAL A 315 -10.29 7.47 11.52
CA VAL A 315 -11.69 7.50 11.06
C VAL A 315 -12.65 7.54 12.24
N THR A 316 -12.54 6.59 13.15
CA THR A 316 -13.30 6.58 14.41
C THR A 316 -12.36 6.32 15.59
N PRO A 317 -12.73 6.72 16.81
CA PRO A 317 -11.94 6.40 18.00
C PRO A 317 -11.67 4.89 18.13
N ALA A 318 -10.46 4.54 18.54
CA ALA A 318 -10.14 3.17 18.94
C ALA A 318 -11.00 2.76 20.17
N PRO A 319 -11.29 1.45 20.34
CA PRO A 319 -12.05 0.95 21.48
C PRO A 319 -11.35 1.16 22.80
#